data_1c56765ac49a5c1e0c09e04fa25bd742
#
_entry.id   1c56765ac49a5c1e0c09e04fa25bd742
#
_cell.length_a   1.000
_cell.length_b   1.000
_cell.length_c   1.000
_cell.angle_alpha   90.00
_cell.angle_beta   90.00
_cell.angle_gamma   90.00
#
_symmetry.space_group_name_H-M   'P 1'
#
loop_
_entity.id
_entity.type
_entity.pdbx_description
1 polymer ?
#
loop_
_entity_poly.entity_id
_entity_poly.type
_entity_poly.pdbx_seq_one_letter_code
_entity_poly.pdbx_strand_id
1 'polypeptide(L)'
;MNTKDLILEKTLKLILDKGTIDISISEIRNCTGLTTGGIYYHFSDKNDIFESIMQKYMVDYIKIDFDKIPLEGSTKDRIHDALLYILHHFINGREIESINEKINYRSVFMLLTSTGYANDDVRRVISQTGNNIGIFLSDLVEDGKMQNEIRKDFSTKNIAESLYIMYMGIQCIWLDFPNEDIDLIFEKNFEMAWQAIEYQ
;
A
#
# COMPACT_ATOMS: atom_id res chain seq x y z
N MET A 1 -26.29 -9.49 3.98
CA MET A 1 -25.04 -9.39 4.76
C MET A 1 -25.14 -10.43 5.87
N ASN A 2 -24.16 -11.31 6.01
CA ASN A 2 -24.14 -12.27 7.12
C ASN A 2 -23.57 -11.60 8.41
N THR A 3 -23.76 -12.25 9.56
CA THR A 3 -23.33 -11.68 10.87
C THR A 3 -21.82 -11.47 10.94
N LYS A 4 -21.01 -12.37 10.33
CA LYS A 4 -19.56 -12.23 10.29
C LYS A 4 -19.14 -10.98 9.52
N ASP A 5 -19.75 -10.73 8.36
CA ASP A 5 -19.49 -9.51 7.56
C ASP A 5 -19.92 -8.24 8.30
N LEU A 6 -21.06 -8.27 9.00
CA LEU A 6 -21.51 -7.15 9.82
C LEU A 6 -20.46 -6.77 10.88
N ILE A 7 -19.89 -7.76 11.58
CA ILE A 7 -18.87 -7.51 12.60
C ILE A 7 -17.62 -6.88 11.97
N LEU A 8 -17.14 -7.43 10.84
CA LEU A 8 -15.95 -6.93 10.16
C LEU A 8 -16.15 -5.48 9.68
N GLU A 9 -17.26 -5.19 9.00
CA GLU A 9 -17.55 -3.86 8.44
C GLU A 9 -17.72 -2.80 9.53
N LYS A 10 -18.50 -3.11 10.57
CA LYS A 10 -18.69 -2.18 11.68
C LYS A 10 -17.43 -1.94 12.48
N THR A 11 -16.60 -2.96 12.65
CA THR A 11 -15.31 -2.83 13.33
C THR A 11 -14.32 -2.03 12.47
N LEU A 12 -14.23 -2.29 11.16
CA LEU A 12 -13.39 -1.53 10.25
C LEU A 12 -13.79 -0.05 10.25
N LYS A 13 -15.09 0.25 10.11
CA LYS A 13 -15.59 1.63 10.20
C LYS A 13 -15.17 2.29 11.50
N LEU A 14 -15.36 1.62 12.62
CA LEU A 14 -14.98 2.14 13.94
C LEU A 14 -13.47 2.42 14.05
N ILE A 15 -12.62 1.56 13.46
CA ILE A 15 -11.16 1.77 13.38
C ILE A 15 -10.83 3.02 12.56
N LEU A 16 -11.46 3.18 11.40
CA LEU A 16 -11.23 4.32 10.51
C LEU A 16 -11.69 5.63 11.15
N ASP A 17 -12.88 5.64 11.75
CA ASP A 17 -13.46 6.81 12.44
C ASP A 17 -12.59 7.27 13.64
N LYS A 18 -11.99 6.33 14.37
CA LYS A 18 -11.16 6.62 15.53
C LYS A 18 -9.69 6.92 15.20
N GLY A 19 -9.24 6.52 14.02
CA GLY A 19 -7.81 6.57 13.66
C GLY A 19 -6.91 5.71 14.54
N THR A 20 -7.46 4.64 15.15
CA THR A 20 -6.72 3.72 16.03
C THR A 20 -7.35 2.33 16.01
N ILE A 21 -6.53 1.30 16.21
CA ILE A 21 -6.98 -0.07 16.41
C ILE A 21 -7.12 -0.44 17.90
N ASP A 22 -6.82 0.47 18.80
CA ASP A 22 -7.11 0.26 20.23
C ASP A 22 -8.62 0.32 20.48
N ILE A 23 -9.30 -0.70 19.99
CA ILE A 23 -10.74 -0.91 20.05
C ILE A 23 -11.02 -2.07 21.00
N SER A 24 -11.89 -1.85 21.98
CA SER A 24 -12.33 -2.88 22.91
C SER A 24 -13.47 -3.73 22.33
N ILE A 25 -13.62 -4.95 22.84
CA ILE A 25 -14.79 -5.80 22.52
C ILE A 25 -16.11 -5.12 22.90
N SER A 26 -16.11 -4.29 23.94
CA SER A 26 -17.28 -3.51 24.33
C SER A 26 -17.68 -2.51 23.25
N GLU A 27 -16.74 -1.87 22.59
CA GLU A 27 -16.99 -0.93 21.49
C GLU A 27 -17.47 -1.67 20.24
N ILE A 28 -16.87 -2.83 19.92
CA ILE A 28 -17.33 -3.69 18.82
C ILE A 28 -18.77 -4.15 19.08
N ARG A 29 -19.07 -4.55 20.31
CA ARG A 29 -20.43 -4.90 20.71
C ARG A 29 -21.41 -3.72 20.53
N ASN A 30 -21.03 -2.54 20.94
CA ASN A 30 -21.87 -1.35 20.85
C ASN A 30 -22.16 -0.94 19.40
N CYS A 31 -21.14 -0.97 18.51
CA CYS A 31 -21.34 -0.60 17.11
C CYS A 31 -22.06 -1.68 16.29
N THR A 32 -21.98 -2.96 16.69
CA THR A 32 -22.64 -4.07 16.00
C THR A 32 -24.06 -4.35 16.52
N GLY A 33 -24.35 -3.97 17.76
CA GLY A 33 -25.59 -4.34 18.46
C GLY A 33 -25.64 -5.79 18.94
N LEU A 34 -24.50 -6.52 18.87
CA LEU A 34 -24.42 -7.94 19.25
C LEU A 34 -24.02 -8.11 20.71
N THR A 35 -24.27 -9.30 21.26
CA THR A 35 -23.72 -9.70 22.56
C THR A 35 -22.25 -10.11 22.41
N THR A 36 -21.48 -10.10 23.50
CA THR A 36 -20.11 -10.61 23.52
C THR A 36 -20.04 -12.08 23.04
N GLY A 37 -20.97 -12.92 23.48
CA GLY A 37 -21.06 -14.30 23.02
C GLY A 37 -21.39 -14.42 21.52
N GLY A 38 -22.22 -13.51 20.99
CA GLY A 38 -22.52 -13.46 19.55
C GLY A 38 -21.30 -13.09 18.69
N ILE A 39 -20.39 -12.25 19.21
CA ILE A 39 -19.12 -11.93 18.55
C ILE A 39 -18.18 -13.13 18.59
N TYR A 40 -17.97 -13.73 19.77
CA TYR A 40 -17.07 -14.86 19.95
C TYR A 40 -17.58 -16.18 19.37
N TYR A 41 -18.84 -16.25 18.95
CA TYR A 41 -19.33 -17.35 18.12
C TYR A 41 -18.67 -17.36 16.72
N HIS A 42 -18.29 -16.18 16.20
CA HIS A 42 -17.73 -16.02 14.85
C HIS A 42 -16.20 -15.84 14.84
N PHE A 43 -15.61 -15.39 15.94
CA PHE A 43 -14.19 -15.07 16.06
C PHE A 43 -13.63 -15.60 17.38
N SER A 44 -12.43 -16.14 17.35
CA SER A 44 -11.77 -16.71 18.53
C SER A 44 -11.39 -15.62 19.55
N ASP A 45 -10.95 -14.48 19.07
CA ASP A 45 -10.55 -13.32 19.86
C ASP A 45 -10.61 -12.02 19.03
N LYS A 46 -10.14 -10.92 19.61
CA LYS A 46 -10.10 -9.61 18.95
C LYS A 46 -9.11 -9.59 17.76
N ASN A 47 -8.00 -10.30 17.87
CA ASN A 47 -7.00 -10.33 16.81
C ASN A 47 -7.53 -11.06 15.57
N ASP A 48 -8.28 -12.13 15.74
CA ASP A 48 -8.97 -12.85 14.65
C ASP A 48 -9.91 -11.92 13.86
N ILE A 49 -10.58 -10.96 14.53
CA ILE A 49 -11.39 -9.95 13.85
C ILE A 49 -10.48 -9.05 12.99
N PHE A 50 -9.37 -8.56 13.53
CA PHE A 50 -8.44 -7.67 12.80
C PHE A 50 -7.76 -8.39 11.63
N GLU A 51 -7.32 -9.63 11.83
CA GLU A 51 -6.76 -10.46 10.76
C GLU A 51 -7.78 -10.71 9.64
N SER A 52 -9.03 -10.98 10.01
CA SER A 52 -10.12 -11.15 9.03
C SER A 52 -10.42 -9.85 8.27
N ILE A 53 -10.33 -8.68 8.92
CA ILE A 53 -10.44 -7.37 8.27
C ILE A 53 -9.29 -7.18 7.27
N MET A 54 -8.05 -7.44 7.69
CA MET A 54 -6.88 -7.35 6.81
C MET A 54 -7.05 -8.24 5.58
N GLN A 55 -7.40 -9.51 5.79
CA GLN A 55 -7.55 -10.48 4.73
C GLN A 55 -8.65 -10.06 3.73
N LYS A 56 -9.78 -9.58 4.23
CA LYS A 56 -10.94 -9.29 3.39
C LYS A 56 -10.84 -7.96 2.62
N TYR A 57 -10.29 -6.91 3.25
CA TYR A 57 -10.35 -5.56 2.71
C TYR A 57 -9.01 -4.99 2.27
N MET A 58 -7.90 -5.45 2.88
CA MET A 58 -6.59 -4.85 2.65
C MET A 58 -5.72 -5.62 1.65
N VAL A 59 -5.86 -6.95 1.59
CA VAL A 59 -5.03 -7.79 0.69
C VAL A 59 -5.18 -7.38 -0.77
N ASP A 60 -6.41 -7.16 -1.24
CA ASP A 60 -6.64 -6.78 -2.63
C ASP A 60 -6.26 -5.31 -2.90
N TYR A 61 -6.30 -4.46 -1.88
CA TYR A 61 -5.84 -3.09 -1.99
C TYR A 61 -4.31 -2.99 -2.13
N ILE A 62 -3.55 -3.88 -1.48
CA ILE A 62 -2.08 -3.90 -1.56
C ILE A 62 -1.59 -4.34 -2.95
N LYS A 63 -2.38 -5.13 -3.69
CA LYS A 63 -2.03 -5.62 -5.02
C LYS A 63 -2.07 -4.49 -6.05
N ILE A 64 -1.05 -4.45 -6.91
CA ILE A 64 -0.95 -3.51 -8.02
C ILE A 64 -1.26 -4.24 -9.33
N ASP A 65 -2.08 -3.64 -10.15
CA ASP A 65 -2.35 -4.07 -11.52
C ASP A 65 -1.39 -3.34 -12.46
N PHE A 66 -0.25 -3.98 -12.77
CA PHE A 66 0.79 -3.40 -13.60
C PHE A 66 0.36 -3.19 -15.05
N ASP A 67 -0.64 -3.95 -15.54
CA ASP A 67 -1.16 -3.80 -16.90
C ASP A 67 -1.91 -2.46 -17.11
N LYS A 68 -2.26 -1.79 -16.03
CA LYS A 68 -2.91 -0.47 -16.06
C LYS A 68 -1.95 0.71 -16.01
N ILE A 69 -0.67 0.46 -15.85
CA ILE A 69 0.33 1.52 -15.81
C ILE A 69 0.56 2.02 -17.23
N PRO A 70 0.40 3.33 -17.51
CA PRO A 70 0.74 3.88 -18.80
C PRO A 70 2.26 3.83 -19.02
N LEU A 71 2.71 3.22 -20.11
CA LEU A 71 4.13 3.05 -20.44
C LEU A 71 4.44 3.70 -21.80
N GLU A 72 4.11 4.97 -21.93
CA GLU A 72 4.38 5.75 -23.13
C GLU A 72 5.60 6.66 -22.98
N GLY A 73 6.23 7.04 -24.10
CA GLY A 73 7.36 7.98 -24.08
C GLY A 73 8.73 7.34 -23.87
N SER A 74 9.67 8.16 -23.41
CA SER A 74 11.04 7.75 -23.08
C SER A 74 11.08 6.81 -21.87
N THR A 75 12.23 6.18 -21.61
CA THR A 75 12.41 5.38 -20.40
C THR A 75 12.21 6.23 -19.13
N LYS A 76 12.64 7.51 -19.18
CA LYS A 76 12.37 8.47 -18.09
C LYS A 76 10.87 8.58 -17.82
N ASP A 77 10.08 8.86 -18.86
CA ASP A 77 8.62 9.03 -18.72
C ASP A 77 7.96 7.76 -18.19
N ARG A 78 8.33 6.60 -18.72
CA ARG A 78 7.77 5.30 -18.29
C ARG A 78 8.07 4.98 -16.83
N ILE A 79 9.29 5.21 -16.36
CA ILE A 79 9.65 4.97 -14.95
C ILE A 79 8.97 6.01 -14.04
N HIS A 80 8.92 7.28 -14.46
CA HIS A 80 8.24 8.35 -13.75
C HIS A 80 6.75 8.01 -13.54
N ASP A 81 6.04 7.75 -14.64
CA ASP A 81 4.60 7.49 -14.61
C ASP A 81 4.27 6.21 -13.85
N ALA A 82 5.12 5.19 -13.95
CA ALA A 82 4.96 3.96 -13.18
C ALA A 82 5.06 4.22 -11.67
N LEU A 83 6.09 4.91 -11.21
CA LEU A 83 6.28 5.21 -9.79
C LEU A 83 5.18 6.14 -9.27
N LEU A 84 4.77 7.13 -10.05
CA LEU A 84 3.71 8.06 -9.68
C LEU A 84 2.35 7.35 -9.61
N TYR A 85 2.04 6.46 -10.59
CA TYR A 85 0.84 5.63 -10.55
C TYR A 85 0.79 4.76 -9.30
N ILE A 86 1.90 4.08 -8.95
CA ILE A 86 1.99 3.23 -7.77
C ILE A 86 1.83 4.09 -6.49
N LEU A 87 2.45 5.26 -6.44
CA LEU A 87 2.33 6.20 -5.33
C LEU A 87 0.88 6.62 -5.11
N HIS A 88 0.20 7.05 -6.17
CA HIS A 88 -1.19 7.46 -6.12
C HIS A 88 -2.15 6.31 -5.80
N HIS A 89 -1.87 5.09 -6.26
CA HIS A 89 -2.64 3.91 -5.87
C HIS A 89 -2.70 3.76 -4.34
N PHE A 90 -1.57 3.93 -3.65
CA PHE A 90 -1.50 3.80 -2.20
C PHE A 90 -1.99 5.03 -1.44
N ILE A 91 -1.81 6.23 -1.97
CA ILE A 91 -2.22 7.48 -1.32
C ILE A 91 -3.72 7.72 -1.47
N ASN A 92 -4.22 7.62 -2.69
CA ASN A 92 -5.63 7.90 -3.00
C ASN A 92 -6.60 6.90 -2.40
N GLY A 93 -6.14 5.68 -2.15
CA GLY A 93 -6.92 4.65 -1.50
C GLY A 93 -8.06 4.09 -2.35
N ARG A 94 -8.84 3.19 -1.75
CA ARG A 94 -9.98 2.50 -2.36
C ARG A 94 -11.23 2.68 -1.51
N GLU A 95 -12.35 2.97 -2.14
CA GLU A 95 -13.65 3.01 -1.48
C GLU A 95 -14.14 1.59 -1.13
N ILE A 96 -14.73 1.48 0.06
CA ILE A 96 -15.50 0.31 0.50
C ILE A 96 -16.95 0.73 0.56
N GLU A 97 -17.67 0.48 -0.52
CA GLU A 97 -19.07 0.90 -0.70
C GLU A 97 -19.98 0.45 0.46
N SER A 98 -19.78 -0.78 0.97
CA SER A 98 -20.63 -1.36 2.02
C SER A 98 -20.64 -0.57 3.34
N ILE A 99 -19.60 0.21 3.61
CA ILE A 99 -19.49 1.04 4.82
C ILE A 99 -19.37 2.53 4.51
N ASN A 100 -19.35 2.91 3.24
CA ASN A 100 -19.14 4.28 2.76
C ASN A 100 -17.87 4.92 3.36
N GLU A 101 -16.78 4.16 3.35
CA GLU A 101 -15.48 4.58 3.86
C GLU A 101 -14.38 4.32 2.83
N LYS A 102 -13.30 5.08 2.93
CA LYS A 102 -12.11 4.96 2.09
C LYS A 102 -10.95 4.41 2.89
N ILE A 103 -10.37 3.31 2.40
CA ILE A 103 -9.09 2.81 2.91
C ILE A 103 -7.94 3.34 2.07
N ASN A 104 -6.86 3.73 2.72
CA ASN A 104 -5.61 4.15 2.09
C ASN A 104 -4.42 3.46 2.77
N TYR A 105 -3.21 3.74 2.30
CA TYR A 105 -2.00 3.14 2.85
C TYR A 105 -1.82 3.42 4.35
N ARG A 106 -2.26 4.60 4.84
CA ARG A 106 -2.22 4.91 6.28
C ARG A 106 -3.09 3.96 7.10
N SER A 107 -4.31 3.67 6.61
CA SER A 107 -5.21 2.70 7.26
C SER A 107 -4.60 1.30 7.29
N VAL A 108 -3.98 0.88 6.18
CA VAL A 108 -3.27 -0.41 6.07
C VAL A 108 -2.07 -0.45 7.01
N PHE A 109 -1.24 0.59 7.01
CA PHE A 109 -0.05 0.68 7.86
C PHE A 109 -0.41 0.64 9.35
N MET A 110 -1.45 1.37 9.75
CA MET A 110 -1.96 1.35 11.12
C MET A 110 -2.39 -0.06 11.56
N LEU A 111 -3.14 -0.77 10.70
CA LEU A 111 -3.56 -2.14 10.97
C LEU A 111 -2.38 -3.11 11.01
N LEU A 112 -1.43 -2.99 10.09
CA LEU A 112 -0.23 -3.84 10.03
C LEU A 112 0.65 -3.70 11.27
N THR A 113 0.94 -2.46 11.68
CA THR A 113 1.82 -2.21 12.83
C THR A 113 1.22 -2.71 14.14
N SER A 114 -0.09 -2.74 14.23
CA SER A 114 -0.81 -3.11 15.43
C SER A 114 -1.11 -4.60 15.55
N THR A 115 -1.26 -5.31 14.44
CA THR A 115 -1.31 -6.78 14.45
C THR A 115 0.08 -7.40 14.56
N GLY A 116 1.13 -6.57 14.68
CA GLY A 116 2.51 -7.00 14.87
C GLY A 116 3.08 -7.79 13.68
N TYR A 117 2.56 -7.56 12.47
CA TYR A 117 2.89 -8.40 11.31
C TYR A 117 2.63 -9.90 11.55
N ALA A 118 1.74 -10.24 12.48
CA ALA A 118 1.52 -11.62 12.92
C ALA A 118 0.85 -12.47 11.84
N ASN A 119 0.14 -11.86 10.89
CA ASN A 119 -0.52 -12.58 9.81
C ASN A 119 0.44 -12.88 8.66
N ASP A 120 0.84 -14.16 8.52
CA ASP A 120 1.76 -14.63 7.49
C ASP A 120 1.23 -14.42 6.06
N ASP A 121 -0.06 -14.49 5.84
CA ASP A 121 -0.67 -14.31 4.51
C ASP A 121 -0.58 -12.84 4.08
N VAL A 122 -0.88 -11.91 4.98
CA VAL A 122 -0.73 -10.47 4.72
C VAL A 122 0.72 -10.12 4.47
N ARG A 123 1.65 -10.62 5.29
CA ARG A 123 3.09 -10.42 5.11
C ARG A 123 3.58 -10.93 3.77
N ARG A 124 3.08 -12.10 3.34
CA ARG A 124 3.39 -12.68 2.02
C ARG A 124 2.92 -11.77 0.90
N VAL A 125 1.70 -11.24 0.96
CA VAL A 125 1.15 -10.33 -0.07
C VAL A 125 1.99 -9.05 -0.16
N ILE A 126 2.36 -8.44 0.97
CA ILE A 126 3.23 -7.25 0.99
C ILE A 126 4.59 -7.54 0.33
N SER A 127 5.22 -8.65 0.75
CA SER A 127 6.52 -9.04 0.19
C SER A 127 6.43 -9.36 -1.31
N GLN A 128 5.38 -10.01 -1.76
CA GLN A 128 5.14 -10.28 -3.18
C GLN A 128 4.92 -9.00 -3.97
N THR A 129 4.13 -8.05 -3.45
CA THR A 129 3.90 -6.77 -4.11
C THR A 129 5.20 -5.97 -4.25
N GLY A 130 6.00 -5.87 -3.17
CA GLY A 130 7.30 -5.22 -3.23
C GLY A 130 8.26 -5.89 -4.23
N ASN A 131 8.30 -7.21 -4.26
CA ASN A 131 9.07 -7.98 -5.24
C ASN A 131 8.62 -7.70 -6.68
N ASN A 132 7.31 -7.67 -6.93
CA ASN A 132 6.76 -7.41 -8.26
C ASN A 132 7.09 -5.99 -8.74
N ILE A 133 7.03 -4.98 -7.85
CA ILE A 133 7.48 -3.62 -8.16
C ILE A 133 8.98 -3.62 -8.53
N GLY A 134 9.82 -4.32 -7.76
CA GLY A 134 11.25 -4.42 -8.04
C GLY A 134 11.56 -5.08 -9.39
N ILE A 135 10.85 -6.15 -9.75
CA ILE A 135 10.97 -6.80 -11.06
C ILE A 135 10.55 -5.84 -12.17
N PHE A 136 9.38 -5.22 -12.04
CA PHE A 136 8.83 -4.28 -13.01
C PHE A 136 9.79 -3.10 -13.27
N LEU A 137 10.33 -2.50 -12.21
CA LEU A 137 11.34 -1.44 -12.35
C LEU A 137 12.63 -1.95 -13.01
N SER A 138 13.06 -3.18 -12.70
CA SER A 138 14.24 -3.78 -13.33
C SER A 138 14.06 -3.94 -14.83
N ASP A 139 12.88 -4.36 -15.27
CA ASP A 139 12.57 -4.51 -16.70
C ASP A 139 12.63 -3.15 -17.41
N LEU A 140 12.04 -2.10 -16.83
CA LEU A 140 12.11 -0.73 -17.39
C LEU A 140 13.54 -0.19 -17.43
N VAL A 141 14.35 -0.44 -16.40
CA VAL A 141 15.76 -0.04 -16.35
C VAL A 141 16.57 -0.78 -17.42
N GLU A 142 16.33 -2.08 -17.63
CA GLU A 142 17.03 -2.86 -18.65
C GLU A 142 16.69 -2.36 -20.06
N ASP A 143 15.40 -2.07 -20.33
CA ASP A 143 14.98 -1.43 -21.57
C ASP A 143 15.70 -0.10 -21.80
N GLY A 144 15.80 0.76 -20.79
CA GLY A 144 16.49 2.04 -20.87
C GLY A 144 17.98 1.90 -21.16
N LYS A 145 18.62 0.87 -20.62
CA LYS A 145 20.02 0.54 -20.95
C LYS A 145 20.19 0.06 -22.40
N MET A 146 19.27 -0.76 -22.90
CA MET A 146 19.28 -1.19 -24.31
C MET A 146 19.08 -0.01 -25.26
N GLN A 147 18.28 0.97 -24.88
CA GLN A 147 18.02 2.18 -25.66
C GLN A 147 19.10 3.26 -25.50
N ASN A 148 20.12 3.04 -24.66
CA ASN A 148 21.14 4.01 -24.25
C ASN A 148 20.58 5.29 -23.61
N GLU A 149 19.48 5.19 -22.90
CA GLU A 149 18.92 6.26 -22.08
C GLU A 149 19.43 6.18 -20.63
N ILE A 150 19.79 4.98 -20.16
CA ILE A 150 20.34 4.72 -18.83
C ILE A 150 21.79 4.24 -18.94
N ARG A 151 22.64 4.75 -18.05
CA ARG A 151 24.05 4.38 -17.94
C ARG A 151 24.24 2.90 -17.61
N LYS A 152 25.31 2.29 -18.13
CA LYS A 152 25.55 0.83 -18.05
C LYS A 152 26.54 0.39 -16.98
N ASP A 153 27.21 1.33 -16.33
CA ASP A 153 28.25 1.07 -15.32
C ASP A 153 27.68 0.66 -13.94
N PHE A 154 26.41 0.95 -13.65
CA PHE A 154 25.70 0.39 -12.51
C PHE A 154 24.88 -0.85 -12.92
N SER A 155 24.72 -1.80 -12.01
CA SER A 155 23.83 -2.95 -12.27
C SER A 155 22.37 -2.51 -12.36
N THR A 156 21.59 -3.17 -13.20
CA THR A 156 20.14 -2.96 -13.32
C THR A 156 19.45 -3.08 -11.97
N LYS A 157 19.84 -4.08 -11.18
CA LYS A 157 19.33 -4.30 -9.83
C LYS A 157 19.57 -3.10 -8.92
N ASN A 158 20.79 -2.55 -8.89
CA ASN A 158 21.11 -1.42 -7.99
C ASN A 158 20.31 -0.17 -8.36
N ILE A 159 20.11 0.10 -9.65
CA ILE A 159 19.30 1.21 -10.12
C ILE A 159 17.83 1.01 -9.70
N ALA A 160 17.25 -0.15 -9.97
CA ALA A 160 15.87 -0.45 -9.62
C ALA A 160 15.63 -0.40 -8.10
N GLU A 161 16.55 -0.93 -7.30
CA GLU A 161 16.51 -0.84 -5.83
C GLU A 161 16.57 0.61 -5.34
N SER A 162 17.41 1.46 -5.94
CA SER A 162 17.52 2.87 -5.57
C SER A 162 16.22 3.64 -5.86
N LEU A 163 15.61 3.40 -7.02
CA LEU A 163 14.30 3.98 -7.38
C LEU A 163 13.21 3.50 -6.42
N TYR A 164 13.21 2.22 -6.06
CA TYR A 164 12.25 1.67 -5.11
C TYR A 164 12.43 2.24 -3.69
N ILE A 165 13.67 2.41 -3.23
CA ILE A 165 13.97 3.01 -1.92
C ILE A 165 13.52 4.47 -1.88
N MET A 166 13.76 5.25 -2.94
CA MET A 166 13.26 6.63 -3.07
C MET A 166 11.73 6.65 -2.95
N TYR A 167 11.04 5.83 -3.72
CA TYR A 167 9.59 5.71 -3.68
C TYR A 167 9.08 5.36 -2.27
N MET A 168 9.66 4.36 -1.61
CA MET A 168 9.29 3.97 -0.24
C MET A 168 9.53 5.10 0.77
N GLY A 169 10.63 5.86 0.61
CA GLY A 169 10.90 7.04 1.44
C GLY A 169 9.83 8.11 1.30
N ILE A 170 9.33 8.36 0.09
CA ILE A 170 8.25 9.30 -0.18
C ILE A 170 6.93 8.84 0.47
N GLN A 171 6.62 7.55 0.43
CA GLN A 171 5.46 7.01 1.15
C GLN A 171 5.56 7.23 2.67
N CYS A 172 6.75 7.06 3.25
CA CYS A 172 6.97 7.34 4.68
C CYS A 172 6.76 8.82 5.00
N ILE A 173 7.24 9.75 4.16
CA ILE A 173 7.00 11.19 4.32
C ILE A 173 5.50 11.48 4.34
N TRP A 174 4.74 10.90 3.41
CA TRP A 174 3.29 11.08 3.38
C TRP A 174 2.57 10.55 4.63
N LEU A 175 3.08 9.45 5.24
CA LEU A 175 2.53 8.94 6.50
C LEU A 175 2.75 9.90 7.66
N ASP A 176 3.96 10.45 7.77
CA ASP A 176 4.37 11.27 8.91
C ASP A 176 3.93 12.74 8.76
N PHE A 177 3.90 13.25 7.54
CA PHE A 177 3.63 14.65 7.22
C PHE A 177 2.48 14.79 6.21
N PRO A 178 1.21 14.61 6.66
CA PRO A 178 0.05 14.52 5.76
C PRO A 178 -0.31 15.82 5.02
N ASN A 179 0.28 16.94 5.38
CA ASN A 179 0.04 18.26 4.78
C ASN A 179 1.10 18.63 3.73
N GLU A 180 2.14 17.81 3.54
CA GLU A 180 3.14 18.04 2.52
C GLU A 180 2.58 17.74 1.12
N ASP A 181 3.01 18.51 0.15
CA ASP A 181 2.74 18.26 -1.28
C ASP A 181 3.61 17.10 -1.76
N ILE A 182 3.01 15.91 -1.72
CA ILE A 182 3.75 14.67 -2.02
C ILE A 182 4.15 14.58 -3.49
N ASP A 183 3.35 15.16 -4.39
CA ASP A 183 3.65 15.17 -5.82
C ASP A 183 4.88 16.06 -6.07
N LEU A 184 4.95 17.22 -5.44
CA LEU A 184 6.12 18.07 -5.53
C LEU A 184 7.38 17.43 -4.93
N ILE A 185 7.24 16.68 -3.84
CA ILE A 185 8.34 15.92 -3.24
C ILE A 185 8.80 14.81 -4.20
N PHE A 186 7.84 14.09 -4.80
CA PHE A 186 8.14 13.06 -5.78
C PHE A 186 8.90 13.62 -6.98
N GLU A 187 8.39 14.67 -7.62
CA GLU A 187 9.01 15.28 -8.80
C GLU A 187 10.47 15.68 -8.57
N LYS A 188 10.74 16.36 -7.45
CA LYS A 188 12.10 16.78 -7.11
C LYS A 188 13.07 15.62 -6.90
N ASN A 189 12.62 14.59 -6.19
CA ASN A 189 13.46 13.44 -5.89
C ASN A 189 13.64 12.53 -7.11
N PHE A 190 12.61 12.38 -7.91
CA PHE A 190 12.69 11.62 -9.17
C PHE A 190 13.68 12.28 -10.15
N GLU A 191 13.60 13.61 -10.33
CA GLU A 191 14.53 14.31 -11.21
C GLU A 191 15.98 14.14 -10.75
N MET A 192 16.27 14.25 -9.45
CA MET A 192 17.61 14.00 -8.90
C MET A 192 18.06 12.55 -9.12
N ALA A 193 17.17 11.58 -8.91
CA ALA A 193 17.46 10.16 -9.14
C ALA A 193 17.71 9.88 -10.63
N TRP A 194 16.94 10.48 -11.53
CA TRP A 194 17.12 10.33 -12.97
C TRP A 194 18.47 10.88 -13.43
N GLN A 195 18.85 12.10 -13.02
CA GLN A 195 20.17 12.70 -13.35
C GLN A 195 21.35 11.84 -12.92
N ALA A 196 21.17 11.02 -11.88
CA ALA A 196 22.22 10.11 -11.41
C ALA A 196 22.38 8.85 -12.30
N ILE A 197 21.35 8.48 -13.04
CA ILE A 197 21.31 7.23 -13.81
C ILE A 197 21.21 7.40 -15.34
N GLU A 198 20.88 8.61 -15.80
CA GLU A 198 20.79 8.87 -17.24
C GLU A 198 22.15 8.68 -17.95
N TYR A 199 22.07 8.30 -19.22
CA TYR A 199 23.25 8.18 -20.07
C TYR A 199 23.72 9.57 -20.48
N GLN A 200 24.97 9.90 -20.19
CA GLN A 200 25.62 11.17 -20.54
C GLN A 200 26.31 11.11 -21.89
#